data_7955f11d949d269c8dc98cdcdc7e5b53
#
_entry.id   7955f11d949d269c8dc98cdcdc7e5b53
#
_cell.length_a   1.000
_cell.length_b   1.000
_cell.length_c   1.000
_cell.angle_alpha   90.00
_cell.angle_beta   90.00
_cell.angle_gamma   90.00
#
_symmetry.space_group_name_H-M   'P 1'
#
loop_
_entity.id
_entity.type
_entity.pdbx_description
1 polymer ?
#
loop_
_entity_poly.entity_id
_entity_poly.type
_entity_poly.pdbx_seq_one_letter_code
_entity_poly.pdbx_strand_id
1 'polypeptide(L)'
;DLKLYGRWLPEIQVSFHWASSVVPVDGDGNKIAAPSALSLSLNGDGNRHYQATAPTADGFEFDGWYKDSDCTQKFEEDGEVLTANTDLYGRWTRLGTKTVTFKVQNGKWSDGTAKDKTVTVELRNGLGTLSAKDVPTEPTDMTPDNEHKTPGTWDILPNTNADGISETGNYVYTYTFPPKNKCTVTYHWVSTENPDSAVLPAPETVTEDTTYTVETVPDIKGWTFSGWYDKVNWTDTDETVKPGTYSSTGQNIDLYGKWTHKECYVTFLADYADYMMPERGSLNVGGQTVSEYKVQVPYGSTLQNAVKSLPTPVPGGENQWFFKSWDLEADGSEDLFYTDPDVLDMPVRSNLTFVAQWWPIVTFDANGGAWSSGETIETMQYVKIQTDTKKVAAASTPVRNGYTFLGWYNDKDAGEIIDFNTETFD
;
A
#
# COMPACT_ATOMS: atom_id res chain seq x y z
N ASP A 1 17.29 17.04 123.11
CA ASP A 1 17.46 17.99 121.97
C ASP A 1 17.60 17.18 120.65
N LEU A 2 16.66 17.37 119.79
CA LEU A 2 16.76 16.77 118.50
C LEU A 2 17.47 17.79 117.59
N LYS A 3 18.60 17.38 117.03
CA LYS A 3 19.29 18.18 115.98
C LYS A 3 18.89 17.65 114.61
N LEU A 4 18.42 18.47 113.81
CA LEU A 4 18.10 18.24 112.40
C LEU A 4 19.22 18.84 111.57
N TYR A 5 19.71 18.03 110.61
CA TYR A 5 20.73 18.45 109.62
C TYR A 5 20.10 18.64 108.25
N GLY A 6 20.31 19.76 107.63
CA GLY A 6 19.93 19.99 106.24
C GLY A 6 20.81 19.09 105.33
N ARG A 7 20.19 18.48 104.33
CA ARG A 7 20.89 17.79 103.27
C ARG A 7 20.67 18.55 101.95
N TRP A 8 21.74 18.81 101.30
CA TRP A 8 21.75 19.56 100.05
C TRP A 8 22.18 18.67 98.89
N LEU A 9 21.50 18.75 97.79
CA LEU A 9 21.95 18.14 96.54
C LEU A 9 22.25 19.27 95.56
N PRO A 10 23.35 19.21 94.82
CA PRO A 10 23.70 20.23 93.87
C PRO A 10 22.64 20.26 92.70
N GLU A 11 22.37 21.46 92.21
CA GLU A 11 21.68 21.63 90.96
C GLU A 11 22.49 21.06 89.81
N ILE A 12 21.87 20.57 88.76
CA ILE A 12 22.51 20.23 87.53
C ILE A 12 22.16 21.23 86.45
N GLN A 13 23.09 21.39 85.50
CA GLN A 13 22.87 22.28 84.34
C GLN A 13 22.51 21.48 83.11
N VAL A 14 21.56 21.99 82.35
CA VAL A 14 21.28 21.58 80.97
C VAL A 14 21.73 22.72 80.05
N SER A 15 22.70 22.44 79.21
CA SER A 15 23.22 23.34 78.18
C SER A 15 22.70 22.96 76.82
N PHE A 16 22.44 23.98 76.02
CA PHE A 16 21.87 23.76 74.66
C PHE A 16 22.88 24.22 73.62
N HIS A 17 23.01 23.37 72.59
CA HIS A 17 23.89 23.62 71.44
C HIS A 17 23.13 23.32 70.17
N TRP A 18 23.46 24.03 69.08
CA TRP A 18 23.03 23.57 67.76
C TRP A 18 24.02 22.52 67.23
N ALA A 19 23.50 21.45 66.63
CA ALA A 19 24.33 20.49 65.92
C ALA A 19 25.04 21.20 64.76
N SER A 20 26.31 20.92 64.53
CA SER A 20 27.17 21.64 63.58
C SER A 20 26.74 21.55 62.10
N SER A 21 25.87 20.60 61.74
CA SER A 21 25.46 20.34 60.35
C SER A 21 24.53 21.43 59.77
N VAL A 22 23.55 21.91 60.54
CA VAL A 22 22.61 22.96 60.14
C VAL A 22 22.36 23.92 61.34
N VAL A 23 22.65 25.19 61.17
CA VAL A 23 22.35 26.21 62.15
C VAL A 23 21.23 27.12 61.60
N PRO A 24 20.10 27.28 62.32
CA PRO A 24 19.01 28.11 61.85
C PRO A 24 19.44 29.58 61.80
N VAL A 25 18.89 30.30 60.84
CA VAL A 25 19.12 31.74 60.66
C VAL A 25 17.77 32.47 60.67
N ASP A 26 17.79 33.75 61.08
CA ASP A 26 16.63 34.60 60.98
C ASP A 26 16.39 35.13 59.56
N GLY A 27 15.36 35.90 59.32
CA GLY A 27 15.03 36.50 58.03
C GLY A 27 16.11 37.39 57.44
N ASP A 28 17.04 37.86 58.23
CA ASP A 28 18.18 38.70 57.85
C ASP A 28 19.47 37.86 57.65
N GLY A 29 19.40 36.54 57.85
CA GLY A 29 20.53 35.63 57.70
C GLY A 29 21.44 35.52 58.91
N ASN A 30 21.09 36.09 60.07
CA ASN A 30 21.88 35.98 61.30
C ASN A 30 21.59 34.62 61.95
N LYS A 31 22.64 34.02 62.50
CA LYS A 31 22.50 32.77 63.27
C LYS A 31 21.62 32.93 64.49
N ILE A 32 20.58 32.11 64.61
CA ILE A 32 19.76 32.06 65.81
C ILE A 32 20.55 31.37 66.90
N ALA A 33 20.65 32.00 68.09
CA ALA A 33 21.38 31.42 69.24
C ALA A 33 20.60 30.20 69.80
N ALA A 34 21.33 29.22 70.30
CA ALA A 34 20.74 28.17 71.11
C ALA A 34 20.17 28.75 72.43
N PRO A 35 19.13 28.09 72.99
CA PRO A 35 18.58 28.47 74.26
C PRO A 35 19.65 28.58 75.32
N SER A 36 19.50 29.57 76.28
CA SER A 36 20.38 29.68 77.39
C SER A 36 20.35 28.41 78.27
N ALA A 37 21.49 28.08 78.85
CA ALA A 37 21.53 26.99 79.81
C ALA A 37 20.64 27.31 81.03
N LEU A 38 20.05 26.22 81.55
CA LEU A 38 19.17 26.28 82.69
C LEU A 38 19.63 25.38 83.84
N SER A 39 19.35 25.73 85.09
CA SER A 39 19.62 24.92 86.26
C SER A 39 18.36 24.18 86.65
N LEU A 40 18.51 22.83 86.84
CA LEU A 40 17.42 21.95 87.27
C LEU A 40 17.60 21.62 88.77
N SER A 41 16.61 21.93 89.57
CA SER A 41 16.42 21.43 90.92
C SER A 41 15.65 20.11 90.93
N LEU A 42 15.64 19.43 92.07
CA LEU A 42 14.80 18.24 92.26
C LEU A 42 13.31 18.59 92.20
N ASN A 43 12.57 17.81 91.49
CA ASN A 43 11.13 17.89 91.49
C ASN A 43 10.52 17.28 92.78
N GLY A 44 9.22 17.42 92.98
CA GLY A 44 8.53 16.91 94.17
C GLY A 44 8.57 15.35 94.34
N ASP A 45 8.90 14.62 93.31
CA ASP A 45 9.16 13.16 93.29
C ASP A 45 10.62 12.79 93.61
N GLY A 46 11.48 13.78 93.86
CA GLY A 46 12.89 13.55 94.09
C GLY A 46 13.74 13.33 92.85
N ASN A 47 13.20 13.55 91.68
CA ASN A 47 13.88 13.41 90.41
C ASN A 47 14.06 14.76 89.70
N ARG A 48 14.96 14.83 88.70
CA ARG A 48 15.16 15.99 87.81
C ARG A 48 14.66 15.62 86.42
N HIS A 49 13.38 15.82 86.19
CA HIS A 49 12.75 15.70 84.87
C HIS A 49 12.94 17.03 84.13
N TYR A 50 13.35 16.93 82.86
CA TYR A 50 13.40 18.09 81.96
C TYR A 50 12.50 17.84 80.77
N GLN A 51 11.64 18.81 80.48
CA GLN A 51 10.85 18.88 79.29
C GLN A 51 11.37 20.04 78.43
N ALA A 52 11.99 19.70 77.33
CA ALA A 52 12.51 20.69 76.39
C ALA A 52 11.39 21.28 75.53
N THR A 53 11.39 22.61 75.40
CA THR A 53 10.50 23.28 74.44
C THR A 53 11.17 23.25 73.06
N ALA A 54 10.43 22.83 72.04
CA ALA A 54 10.91 22.88 70.67
C ALA A 54 11.02 24.33 70.20
N PRO A 55 12.21 24.79 69.80
CA PRO A 55 12.37 26.12 69.23
C PRO A 55 11.77 26.19 67.79
N THR A 56 11.48 27.37 67.31
CA THR A 56 11.00 27.63 65.96
C THR A 56 11.93 28.55 65.20
N ALA A 57 12.07 28.32 63.90
CA ALA A 57 12.81 29.19 63.00
C ALA A 57 12.17 29.14 61.61
N ASP A 58 11.95 30.28 60.97
CA ASP A 58 11.37 30.36 59.63
C ASP A 58 12.28 29.70 58.58
N GLY A 59 11.71 28.82 57.75
CA GLY A 59 12.49 28.05 56.78
C GLY A 59 13.26 26.87 57.36
N PHE A 60 13.01 26.52 58.58
CA PHE A 60 13.63 25.38 59.24
C PHE A 60 12.60 24.55 60.01
N GLU A 61 12.80 23.25 60.04
CA GLU A 61 12.07 22.27 60.84
C GLU A 61 13.00 21.76 61.96
N PHE A 62 12.51 21.82 63.20
CA PHE A 62 13.26 21.29 64.33
C PHE A 62 13.01 19.82 64.50
N ASP A 63 14.07 19.00 64.35
CA ASP A 63 13.96 17.53 64.37
C ASP A 63 14.00 16.95 65.81
N GLY A 64 14.38 17.79 66.79
CA GLY A 64 14.44 17.38 68.19
C GLY A 64 15.82 17.64 68.85
N TRP A 65 15.85 17.41 70.16
CA TRP A 65 17.06 17.42 70.94
C TRP A 65 17.76 16.04 70.97
N TYR A 66 19.10 16.03 71.02
CA TYR A 66 19.94 14.85 71.07
C TYR A 66 20.99 14.95 72.14
N LYS A 67 21.49 13.79 72.69
CA LYS A 67 22.49 13.74 73.73
C LYS A 67 23.92 13.82 73.22
N ASP A 68 24.11 13.80 71.94
CA ASP A 68 25.40 13.82 71.27
C ASP A 68 25.37 14.79 70.09
N SER A 69 26.55 15.37 69.79
CA SER A 69 26.73 16.33 68.70
C SER A 69 26.45 15.76 67.28
N ASP A 70 26.51 14.45 67.13
CA ASP A 70 26.26 13.75 65.84
C ASP A 70 24.78 13.42 65.67
N CYS A 71 23.93 13.76 66.66
CA CYS A 71 22.49 13.57 66.67
C CYS A 71 22.11 12.10 66.42
N THR A 72 22.77 11.17 67.04
CA THR A 72 22.50 9.72 66.95
C THR A 72 21.60 9.23 68.07
N GLN A 73 21.63 9.89 69.24
CA GLN A 73 20.86 9.53 70.44
C GLN A 73 19.84 10.63 70.73
N LYS A 74 18.59 10.38 70.30
CA LYS A 74 17.50 11.35 70.54
C LYS A 74 17.22 11.45 72.05
N PHE A 75 17.03 12.67 72.53
CA PHE A 75 16.57 12.95 73.88
C PHE A 75 15.05 12.80 73.97
N GLU A 76 14.59 11.94 74.91
CA GLU A 76 13.14 11.73 75.12
C GLU A 76 12.57 12.88 75.97
N GLU A 77 11.79 13.74 75.36
CA GLU A 77 11.29 14.97 75.96
C GLU A 77 10.32 14.73 77.14
N ASP A 78 9.64 13.55 77.18
CA ASP A 78 8.59 13.27 78.15
C ASP A 78 9.09 12.31 79.27
N GLY A 79 10.01 12.75 80.15
CA GLY A 79 10.23 11.99 81.36
C GLY A 79 11.63 11.43 81.59
N GLU A 80 12.59 11.87 80.86
CA GLU A 80 13.98 11.45 81.11
C GLU A 80 14.50 12.08 82.38
N VAL A 81 15.03 11.25 83.28
CA VAL A 81 15.60 11.67 84.57
C VAL A 81 17.08 11.99 84.38
N LEU A 82 17.45 13.24 84.62
CA LEU A 82 18.84 13.70 84.56
C LEU A 82 19.50 13.61 85.91
N THR A 83 20.67 12.92 85.93
CA THR A 83 21.46 12.71 87.15
C THR A 83 22.76 13.52 87.22
N ALA A 84 23.14 14.19 86.11
CA ALA A 84 24.37 14.96 85.96
C ALA A 84 24.11 16.12 84.96
N ASN A 85 25.06 17.05 84.87
CA ASN A 85 25.06 18.11 83.84
C ASN A 85 24.97 17.42 82.50
N THR A 86 24.08 17.98 81.64
CA THR A 86 23.72 17.38 80.35
C THR A 86 23.82 18.45 79.27
N ASP A 87 24.52 18.11 78.18
CA ASP A 87 24.52 18.92 76.95
C ASP A 87 23.49 18.34 75.97
N LEU A 88 22.61 19.20 75.45
CA LEU A 88 21.61 18.82 74.43
C LEU A 88 21.91 19.53 73.12
N TYR A 89 21.89 18.77 72.04
CA TYR A 89 22.19 19.23 70.69
C TYR A 89 20.93 19.25 69.88
N GLY A 90 20.48 20.43 69.46
CA GLY A 90 19.31 20.60 68.62
C GLY A 90 19.65 20.40 67.13
N ARG A 91 18.92 19.50 66.48
CA ARG A 91 19.04 19.27 65.04
C ARG A 91 17.94 19.99 64.27
N TRP A 92 18.36 20.63 63.20
CA TRP A 92 17.47 21.33 62.30
C TRP A 92 17.59 20.81 60.88
N THR A 93 16.46 20.78 60.16
CA THR A 93 16.39 20.57 58.72
C THR A 93 16.04 21.89 58.05
N ARG A 94 16.88 22.37 57.14
CA ARG A 94 16.55 23.55 56.34
C ARG A 94 15.52 23.17 55.28
N LEU A 95 14.40 23.89 55.25
CA LEU A 95 13.35 23.76 54.28
C LEU A 95 13.60 24.69 53.09
N GLY A 96 13.17 24.24 51.92
CA GLY A 96 13.23 25.04 50.70
C GLY A 96 12.34 24.45 49.65
N THR A 97 12.32 25.06 48.49
CA THR A 97 11.59 24.55 47.33
C THR A 97 12.40 24.69 46.06
N LYS A 98 12.17 23.81 45.09
CA LYS A 98 12.77 23.90 43.78
C LYS A 98 11.71 23.69 42.71
N THR A 99 11.68 24.57 41.72
CA THR A 99 10.80 24.42 40.56
C THR A 99 11.45 23.51 39.54
N VAL A 100 10.71 22.51 39.11
CA VAL A 100 10.99 21.64 37.96
C VAL A 100 10.05 22.05 36.84
N THR A 101 10.57 22.27 35.64
CA THR A 101 9.82 22.73 34.48
C THR A 101 9.76 21.63 33.41
N PHE A 102 8.56 21.35 32.93
CA PHE A 102 8.31 20.43 31.79
C PHE A 102 7.84 21.23 30.59
N LYS A 103 8.45 20.94 29.45
CA LYS A 103 8.11 21.53 28.14
C LYS A 103 7.64 20.44 27.21
N VAL A 104 6.71 20.76 26.30
CA VAL A 104 6.30 19.90 25.20
C VAL A 104 6.62 20.60 23.88
N GLN A 105 7.27 19.90 22.97
CA GLN A 105 7.54 20.35 21.61
C GLN A 105 6.83 19.46 20.60
N ASN A 106 6.33 20.08 19.53
CA ASN A 106 5.63 19.38 18.45
C ASN A 106 4.34 18.68 18.92
N GLY A 107 3.73 19.23 19.95
CA GLY A 107 2.54 18.69 20.56
C GLY A 107 1.96 19.65 21.61
N LYS A 108 1.04 19.13 22.40
CA LYS A 108 0.33 19.90 23.44
C LYS A 108 0.02 19.02 24.64
N TRP A 109 -0.15 19.68 25.78
CA TRP A 109 -0.66 19.04 26.99
C TRP A 109 -2.12 18.65 26.85
N SER A 110 -2.60 17.82 27.75
CA SER A 110 -4.00 17.39 27.82
C SER A 110 -5.01 18.53 27.98
N ASP A 111 -4.58 19.68 28.48
CA ASP A 111 -5.39 20.91 28.56
C ASP A 111 -5.44 21.71 27.24
N GLY A 112 -4.81 21.21 26.19
CA GLY A 112 -4.76 21.83 24.86
C GLY A 112 -3.70 22.92 24.71
N THR A 113 -2.91 23.24 25.75
CA THR A 113 -1.85 24.26 25.72
C THR A 113 -0.47 23.63 25.43
N ALA A 114 0.50 24.46 25.05
CA ALA A 114 1.92 24.12 24.99
C ALA A 114 2.76 24.97 25.96
N LYS A 115 2.12 25.60 26.94
CA LYS A 115 2.82 26.42 27.94
C LYS A 115 3.60 25.51 28.89
N ASP A 116 4.73 26.01 29.36
CA ASP A 116 5.56 25.30 30.35
C ASP A 116 4.71 24.93 31.57
N LYS A 117 4.77 23.64 31.95
CA LYS A 117 4.21 23.16 33.22
C LYS A 117 5.28 23.11 34.29
N THR A 118 4.93 23.46 35.52
CA THR A 118 5.88 23.48 36.63
C THR A 118 5.38 22.61 37.77
N VAL A 119 6.32 21.96 38.43
CA VAL A 119 6.13 21.22 39.70
C VAL A 119 7.07 21.80 40.72
N THR A 120 6.56 22.07 41.92
CA THR A 120 7.36 22.52 43.05
C THR A 120 7.76 21.31 43.87
N VAL A 121 9.07 21.06 43.98
CA VAL A 121 9.66 20.01 44.81
C VAL A 121 10.11 20.62 46.12
N GLU A 122 9.66 20.08 47.23
CA GLU A 122 10.12 20.46 48.55
C GLU A 122 11.54 19.92 48.79
N LEU A 123 12.37 20.77 49.36
CA LEU A 123 13.76 20.46 49.68
C LEU A 123 13.96 20.41 51.20
N ARG A 124 14.72 19.41 51.62
CA ARG A 124 15.22 19.23 52.96
C ARG A 124 16.77 19.27 52.93
N ASN A 125 17.35 20.25 53.60
CA ASN A 125 18.80 20.52 53.54
C ASN A 125 19.34 20.70 52.11
N GLY A 126 18.54 21.33 51.23
CA GLY A 126 18.91 21.61 49.85
C GLY A 126 18.75 20.47 48.87
N LEU A 127 18.19 19.34 49.29
CA LEU A 127 17.92 18.16 48.44
C LEU A 127 16.44 17.78 48.52
N GLY A 128 15.89 17.28 47.41
CA GLY A 128 14.50 16.80 47.32
C GLY A 128 14.32 15.75 46.28
N THR A 129 13.11 15.18 46.22
CA THR A 129 12.75 14.11 45.29
C THR A 129 11.58 14.52 44.43
N LEU A 130 11.77 14.50 43.10
CA LEU A 130 10.66 14.63 42.14
C LEU A 130 9.86 13.35 42.16
N SER A 131 8.59 13.42 42.45
CA SER A 131 7.71 12.25 42.39
C SER A 131 7.55 11.76 40.93
N ALA A 132 7.67 10.46 40.70
CA ALA A 132 7.41 9.87 39.40
C ALA A 132 5.98 10.12 38.90
N LYS A 133 5.02 10.39 39.80
CA LYS A 133 3.63 10.73 39.46
C LYS A 133 3.48 12.14 38.87
N ASP A 134 4.45 13.01 39.15
CA ASP A 134 4.44 14.38 38.68
C ASP A 134 5.17 14.54 37.35
N VAL A 135 5.80 13.47 36.83
CA VAL A 135 6.39 13.43 35.48
C VAL A 135 5.30 13.16 34.46
N PRO A 136 5.07 14.09 33.51
CA PRO A 136 4.05 13.89 32.48
C PRO A 136 4.33 12.69 31.59
N THR A 137 3.29 11.96 31.21
CA THR A 137 3.34 10.76 30.35
C THR A 137 2.36 10.85 29.19
N GLU A 138 2.71 10.27 28.06
CA GLU A 138 1.75 10.10 26.96
C GLU A 138 0.96 8.78 27.07
N PRO A 139 -0.24 8.71 26.51
CA PRO A 139 -0.99 9.79 25.88
C PRO A 139 -1.80 10.62 26.90
N THR A 140 -1.69 10.32 28.18
CA THR A 140 -2.55 10.87 29.22
C THR A 140 -2.35 12.37 29.41
N ASP A 141 -1.11 12.80 29.50
CA ASP A 141 -0.77 14.18 29.84
C ASP A 141 -0.40 15.03 28.64
N MET A 142 -0.05 14.40 27.51
CA MET A 142 0.37 15.08 26.29
C MET A 142 0.11 14.27 25.02
N THR A 143 -0.10 14.97 23.92
CA THR A 143 -0.33 14.39 22.60
C THR A 143 0.44 15.15 21.53
N PRO A 144 0.86 14.50 20.42
CA PRO A 144 1.48 15.19 19.29
C PRO A 144 0.49 16.13 18.60
N ASP A 145 1.00 17.07 17.83
CA ASP A 145 0.20 17.81 16.85
C ASP A 145 -0.05 16.97 15.58
N ASN A 146 -0.71 17.56 14.59
CA ASN A 146 -1.11 16.81 13.38
C ASN A 146 0.08 16.38 12.48
N GLU A 147 1.24 17.04 12.62
CA GLU A 147 2.42 16.80 11.80
C GLU A 147 3.42 15.85 12.48
N HIS A 148 3.17 15.50 13.73
CA HIS A 148 4.07 14.69 14.56
C HIS A 148 3.36 13.43 15.06
N LYS A 149 4.14 12.47 15.61
CA LYS A 149 3.66 11.15 16.03
C LYS A 149 4.21 10.70 17.37
N THR A 150 3.58 9.68 17.92
CA THR A 150 4.05 8.94 19.10
C THR A 150 4.99 7.79 18.71
N PRO A 151 5.86 7.30 19.61
CA PRO A 151 6.21 7.90 20.87
C PRO A 151 7.15 9.08 20.68
N GLY A 152 7.03 10.09 21.58
CA GLY A 152 8.04 11.13 21.73
C GLY A 152 9.19 10.70 22.64
N THR A 153 10.10 11.63 22.92
CA THR A 153 11.26 11.38 23.78
C THR A 153 11.56 12.61 24.62
N TRP A 154 12.06 12.36 25.86
CA TRP A 154 12.67 13.38 26.68
C TRP A 154 14.07 13.72 26.18
N ASP A 155 14.45 14.99 26.16
CA ASP A 155 15.83 15.44 25.90
C ASP A 155 16.78 14.92 26.98
N ILE A 156 16.35 14.95 28.23
CA ILE A 156 16.98 14.36 29.41
C ILE A 156 15.87 13.67 30.20
N LEU A 157 16.10 12.44 30.64
CA LEU A 157 15.11 11.75 31.46
C LEU A 157 14.94 12.48 32.81
N PRO A 158 13.69 12.80 33.21
CA PRO A 158 13.42 13.42 34.52
C PRO A 158 13.98 12.58 35.65
N ASN A 159 14.76 13.24 36.53
CA ASN A 159 15.40 12.58 37.66
C ASN A 159 14.43 12.39 38.81
N THR A 160 13.92 11.17 39.00
CA THR A 160 13.00 10.79 40.07
C THR A 160 13.67 10.02 41.20
N ASN A 161 15.01 9.99 41.23
CA ASN A 161 15.75 9.34 42.31
C ASN A 161 15.58 10.08 43.63
N ALA A 162 15.74 9.39 44.75
CA ALA A 162 15.77 10.04 46.06
C ALA A 162 16.88 11.10 46.07
N ASP A 163 16.54 12.27 46.60
CA ASP A 163 17.46 13.43 46.68
C ASP A 163 18.04 13.87 45.31
N GLY A 164 17.38 13.49 44.21
CA GLY A 164 17.83 13.79 42.85
C GLY A 164 17.66 15.27 42.43
N ILE A 165 16.93 16.06 43.18
CA ILE A 165 16.69 17.49 42.95
C ILE A 165 17.48 18.28 43.96
N SER A 166 18.43 19.10 43.54
CA SER A 166 19.21 19.99 44.41
C SER A 166 18.78 21.44 44.25
N GLU A 167 19.05 22.23 45.27
CA GLU A 167 18.76 23.67 45.29
C GLU A 167 19.45 24.43 44.14
N THR A 168 20.67 24.05 43.80
CA THR A 168 21.50 24.73 42.79
C THR A 168 21.29 24.18 41.39
N GLY A 169 20.63 23.01 41.21
CA GLY A 169 20.38 22.38 39.94
C GLY A 169 19.38 23.19 39.06
N ASN A 170 19.47 22.99 37.74
CA ASN A 170 18.48 23.47 36.79
C ASN A 170 17.71 22.29 36.19
N TYR A 171 16.41 22.24 36.39
CA TYR A 171 15.56 21.13 36.06
C TYR A 171 14.50 21.55 35.04
N VAL A 172 14.90 21.57 33.78
CA VAL A 172 14.04 21.81 32.64
C VAL A 172 14.12 20.58 31.74
N TYR A 173 13.00 19.91 31.52
CA TYR A 173 12.87 18.71 30.75
C TYR A 173 11.95 18.96 29.56
N THR A 174 12.39 18.64 28.35
CA THR A 174 11.61 18.84 27.12
C THR A 174 11.23 17.51 26.52
N TYR A 175 9.93 17.28 26.35
CA TYR A 175 9.40 16.15 25.61
C TYR A 175 9.12 16.56 24.18
N THR A 176 9.71 15.85 23.23
CA THR A 176 9.61 16.19 21.79
C THR A 176 8.99 15.04 21.02
N PHE A 177 7.92 15.33 20.29
CA PHE A 177 7.32 14.38 19.34
C PHE A 177 8.06 14.43 18.01
N PRO A 178 8.44 13.27 17.43
CA PRO A 178 9.09 13.19 16.13
C PRO A 178 8.11 13.49 15.00
N PRO A 179 8.57 14.03 13.87
CA PRO A 179 7.72 14.28 12.72
C PRO A 179 7.17 12.96 12.12
N LYS A 180 5.99 13.02 11.54
CA LYS A 180 5.44 11.97 10.70
C LYS A 180 6.32 11.77 9.47
N ASN A 181 6.44 10.54 9.02
CA ASN A 181 7.19 10.23 7.82
C ASN A 181 6.45 10.76 6.59
N LYS A 182 7.20 11.23 5.61
CA LYS A 182 6.70 11.49 4.26
C LYS A 182 7.11 10.34 3.37
N CYS A 183 6.18 9.89 2.54
CA CYS A 183 6.39 8.83 1.57
C CYS A 183 5.84 9.25 0.21
N THR A 184 6.24 8.53 -0.83
CA THR A 184 5.79 8.79 -2.20
C THR A 184 4.98 7.60 -2.70
N VAL A 185 3.84 7.87 -3.31
CA VAL A 185 3.07 6.90 -4.12
C VAL A 185 3.56 7.05 -5.55
N THR A 186 4.08 5.97 -6.12
CA THR A 186 4.67 5.96 -7.47
C THR A 186 4.02 4.85 -8.29
N TYR A 187 3.76 5.13 -9.58
CA TYR A 187 3.14 4.19 -10.51
C TYR A 187 4.14 3.75 -11.57
N HIS A 188 4.10 2.48 -11.94
CA HIS A 188 5.02 1.86 -12.90
C HIS A 188 4.26 1.00 -13.92
N TRP A 189 4.62 1.11 -15.21
CA TRP A 189 4.27 0.10 -16.20
C TRP A 189 5.30 -1.02 -16.17
N VAL A 190 4.83 -2.27 -16.17
CA VAL A 190 5.70 -3.46 -16.24
C VAL A 190 5.59 -4.21 -17.56
N SER A 191 4.67 -3.78 -18.45
CA SER A 191 4.58 -4.29 -19.81
C SER A 191 5.70 -3.72 -20.69
N THR A 192 6.18 -4.53 -21.63
CA THR A 192 7.17 -4.08 -22.64
C THR A 192 6.54 -3.16 -23.67
N GLU A 193 5.24 -3.31 -23.90
CA GLU A 193 4.45 -2.49 -24.81
C GLU A 193 3.29 -1.89 -24.06
N ASN A 194 3.03 -0.61 -24.29
CA ASN A 194 1.93 0.14 -23.70
C ASN A 194 1.22 0.93 -24.79
N PRO A 195 -0.08 1.25 -24.62
CA PRO A 195 -0.74 2.18 -25.54
C PRO A 195 -0.02 3.53 -25.55
N ASP A 196 0.16 4.14 -26.72
CA ASP A 196 0.82 5.47 -26.85
C ASP A 196 0.08 6.55 -26.03
N SER A 197 -1.21 6.37 -25.82
CA SER A 197 -2.06 7.29 -25.03
C SER A 197 -2.08 6.95 -23.53
N ALA A 198 -1.41 5.88 -23.09
CA ALA A 198 -1.36 5.52 -21.67
C ALA A 198 -0.43 6.46 -20.90
N VAL A 199 -0.98 7.16 -19.93
CA VAL A 199 -0.24 8.07 -19.07
C VAL A 199 -0.20 7.51 -17.66
N LEU A 200 1.00 7.45 -17.05
CA LEU A 200 1.13 7.12 -15.64
C LEU A 200 0.56 8.27 -14.80
N PRO A 201 -0.19 7.95 -13.72
CA PRO A 201 -0.52 8.96 -12.72
C PRO A 201 0.76 9.61 -12.18
N ALA A 202 0.69 10.91 -11.90
CA ALA A 202 1.83 11.63 -11.34
C ALA A 202 2.16 11.11 -9.93
N PRO A 203 3.44 11.02 -9.54
CA PRO A 203 3.79 10.66 -8.18
C PRO A 203 3.20 11.65 -7.18
N GLU A 204 2.66 11.15 -6.08
CA GLU A 204 2.09 11.94 -5.00
C GLU A 204 2.91 11.76 -3.72
N THR A 205 3.22 12.88 -3.04
CA THR A 205 3.86 12.84 -1.72
C THR A 205 2.78 12.93 -0.64
N VAL A 206 2.74 11.94 0.23
CA VAL A 206 1.77 11.84 1.33
C VAL A 206 2.47 11.72 2.67
N THR A 207 1.78 12.11 3.72
CA THR A 207 2.27 12.02 5.10
C THR A 207 1.68 10.79 5.79
N GLU A 208 2.42 10.20 6.70
CA GLU A 208 1.96 9.11 7.58
C GLU A 208 0.62 9.48 8.24
N ASP A 209 -0.30 8.53 8.35
CA ASP A 209 -1.68 8.67 8.86
C ASP A 209 -2.58 9.63 8.04
N THR A 210 -2.16 10.06 6.85
CA THR A 210 -3.03 10.71 5.89
C THR A 210 -3.46 9.73 4.80
N THR A 211 -4.29 10.17 3.88
CA THR A 211 -4.81 9.33 2.81
C THR A 211 -4.22 9.70 1.46
N TYR A 212 -4.12 8.72 0.57
CA TYR A 212 -3.84 8.89 -0.86
C TYR A 212 -4.92 8.19 -1.68
N THR A 213 -5.05 8.57 -2.94
CA THR A 213 -6.06 8.00 -3.83
C THR A 213 -5.39 7.23 -4.96
N VAL A 214 -5.79 5.96 -5.11
CA VAL A 214 -5.43 5.15 -6.28
C VAL A 214 -6.42 5.49 -7.39
N GLU A 215 -5.92 6.09 -8.46
CA GLU A 215 -6.72 6.58 -9.59
C GLU A 215 -7.17 5.43 -10.51
N THR A 216 -8.30 5.65 -11.17
CA THR A 216 -8.76 4.78 -12.26
C THR A 216 -7.94 5.06 -13.52
N VAL A 217 -7.58 4.01 -14.24
CA VAL A 217 -6.97 4.15 -15.56
C VAL A 217 -8.08 4.14 -16.62
N PRO A 218 -8.13 5.13 -17.53
CA PRO A 218 -9.14 5.18 -18.60
C PRO A 218 -9.05 3.96 -19.52
N ASP A 219 -10.20 3.52 -20.04
CA ASP A 219 -10.24 2.49 -21.07
C ASP A 219 -9.57 2.97 -22.36
N ILE A 220 -8.66 2.15 -22.89
CA ILE A 220 -8.00 2.42 -24.17
C ILE A 220 -8.42 1.34 -25.16
N LYS A 221 -8.90 1.79 -26.33
CA LYS A 221 -9.41 0.90 -27.40
C LYS A 221 -8.28 -0.06 -27.83
N GLY A 222 -8.58 -1.33 -27.83
CA GLY A 222 -7.64 -2.40 -28.21
C GLY A 222 -6.72 -2.89 -27.12
N TRP A 223 -6.84 -2.35 -25.90
CA TRP A 223 -6.02 -2.74 -24.77
C TRP A 223 -6.86 -3.12 -23.57
N THR A 224 -6.30 -3.97 -22.73
CA THR A 224 -6.83 -4.35 -21.42
C THR A 224 -5.81 -3.98 -20.36
N PHE A 225 -6.24 -3.24 -19.37
CA PHE A 225 -5.44 -2.92 -18.19
C PHE A 225 -5.67 -3.98 -17.11
N SER A 226 -4.58 -4.54 -16.57
CA SER A 226 -4.66 -5.61 -15.55
C SER A 226 -5.12 -5.13 -14.17
N GLY A 227 -5.08 -3.81 -13.92
CA GLY A 227 -5.20 -3.22 -12.60
C GLY A 227 -3.85 -2.87 -11.99
N TRP A 228 -3.89 -2.21 -10.83
CA TRP A 228 -2.69 -1.90 -10.05
C TRP A 228 -2.40 -3.02 -9.05
N TYR A 229 -1.11 -3.31 -8.81
CA TYR A 229 -0.61 -4.28 -7.84
C TYR A 229 0.48 -3.65 -6.99
N ASP A 230 0.62 -4.09 -5.75
CA ASP A 230 1.63 -3.62 -4.79
C ASP A 230 3.00 -4.32 -4.92
N LYS A 231 3.15 -5.18 -5.93
CA LYS A 231 4.39 -5.91 -6.23
C LYS A 231 4.61 -6.04 -7.72
N VAL A 232 5.87 -6.05 -8.13
CA VAL A 232 6.27 -6.12 -9.56
C VAL A 232 5.98 -7.48 -10.19
N ASN A 233 6.05 -8.57 -9.41
CA ASN A 233 5.87 -9.94 -9.88
C ASN A 233 4.56 -10.52 -9.31
N TRP A 234 3.41 -10.07 -9.83
CA TRP A 234 2.12 -10.63 -9.44
C TRP A 234 1.75 -11.83 -10.33
N THR A 235 0.83 -12.65 -9.84
CA THR A 235 0.20 -13.76 -10.54
C THR A 235 -1.29 -13.49 -10.70
N ASP A 236 -1.99 -14.25 -11.51
CA ASP A 236 -3.44 -14.10 -11.71
C ASP A 236 -4.28 -14.34 -10.44
N THR A 237 -3.67 -14.89 -9.40
CA THR A 237 -4.30 -15.10 -8.09
C THR A 237 -4.09 -13.94 -7.13
N ASP A 238 -3.24 -12.96 -7.46
CA ASP A 238 -3.00 -11.80 -6.62
C ASP A 238 -4.15 -10.79 -6.75
N GLU A 239 -4.50 -10.18 -5.63
CA GLU A 239 -5.53 -9.15 -5.63
C GLU A 239 -4.98 -7.83 -6.17
N THR A 240 -5.77 -7.16 -7.00
CA THR A 240 -5.47 -5.80 -7.46
C THR A 240 -5.74 -4.79 -6.35
N VAL A 241 -4.91 -3.76 -6.26
CA VAL A 241 -5.21 -2.56 -5.49
C VAL A 241 -6.33 -1.81 -6.20
N LYS A 242 -7.52 -1.83 -5.62
CA LYS A 242 -8.71 -1.22 -6.23
C LYS A 242 -8.56 0.31 -6.29
N PRO A 243 -9.15 0.98 -7.28
CA PRO A 243 -9.31 2.44 -7.21
C PRO A 243 -10.04 2.85 -5.94
N GLY A 244 -9.55 3.87 -5.25
CA GLY A 244 -10.12 4.31 -3.97
C GLY A 244 -9.10 5.00 -3.07
N THR A 245 -9.53 5.33 -1.87
CA THR A 245 -8.73 6.05 -0.88
C THR A 245 -8.13 5.09 0.14
N TYR A 246 -6.84 5.20 0.39
CA TYR A 246 -6.06 4.36 1.29
C TYR A 246 -5.31 5.20 2.32
N SER A 247 -5.07 4.64 3.49
CA SER A 247 -4.25 5.28 4.52
C SER A 247 -2.76 5.03 4.28
N SER A 248 -1.97 6.08 4.43
CA SER A 248 -0.52 6.02 4.35
C SER A 248 0.09 5.54 5.67
N THR A 249 0.99 4.59 5.61
CA THR A 249 1.79 4.10 6.76
C THR A 249 3.13 4.81 6.90
N GLY A 250 3.38 5.85 6.08
CA GLY A 250 4.64 6.56 6.07
C GLY A 250 5.78 5.85 5.34
N GLN A 251 5.47 4.81 4.55
CA GLN A 251 6.41 4.09 3.69
C GLN A 251 6.09 4.33 2.23
N ASN A 252 7.11 4.38 1.37
CA ASN A 252 6.92 4.51 -0.07
C ASN A 252 6.05 3.38 -0.60
N ILE A 253 5.19 3.73 -1.54
CA ILE A 253 4.21 2.84 -2.14
C ILE A 253 4.47 2.84 -3.64
N ASP A 254 4.84 1.68 -4.17
CA ASP A 254 5.02 1.45 -5.59
C ASP A 254 3.87 0.60 -6.12
N LEU A 255 3.17 1.11 -7.13
CA LEU A 255 2.04 0.45 -7.77
C LEU A 255 2.42 0.07 -9.20
N TYR A 256 2.19 -1.18 -9.55
CA TYR A 256 2.61 -1.78 -10.82
C TYR A 256 1.39 -2.17 -11.64
N GLY A 257 1.32 -1.71 -12.88
CA GLY A 257 0.24 -2.03 -13.81
C GLY A 257 0.78 -2.56 -15.13
N LYS A 258 -0.03 -3.38 -15.80
CA LYS A 258 0.30 -3.99 -17.08
C LYS A 258 -0.81 -3.78 -18.09
N TRP A 259 -0.42 -3.43 -19.29
CA TRP A 259 -1.29 -3.41 -20.45
C TRP A 259 -1.07 -4.67 -21.28
N THR A 260 -2.15 -5.21 -21.82
CA THR A 260 -2.13 -6.30 -22.78
C THR A 260 -3.06 -5.96 -23.96
N HIS A 261 -2.70 -6.37 -25.17
CA HIS A 261 -3.60 -6.25 -26.31
C HIS A 261 -4.88 -7.05 -26.06
N LYS A 262 -6.02 -6.46 -26.41
CA LYS A 262 -7.27 -7.22 -26.49
C LYS A 262 -7.12 -8.27 -27.60
N GLU A 263 -7.65 -9.45 -27.34
CA GLU A 263 -7.70 -10.51 -28.33
C GLU A 263 -8.95 -10.37 -29.18
N CYS A 264 -8.77 -10.52 -30.49
CA CYS A 264 -9.84 -10.65 -31.47
C CYS A 264 -9.81 -12.06 -32.04
N TYR A 265 -10.93 -12.49 -32.60
CA TYR A 265 -11.02 -13.78 -33.28
C TYR A 265 -11.30 -13.55 -34.76
N VAL A 266 -10.57 -14.26 -35.60
CA VAL A 266 -10.86 -14.35 -37.03
C VAL A 266 -11.34 -15.79 -37.31
N THR A 267 -12.57 -15.90 -37.83
CA THR A 267 -13.22 -17.17 -38.13
C THR A 267 -13.31 -17.30 -39.64
N PHE A 268 -12.94 -18.46 -40.15
CA PHE A 268 -13.11 -18.86 -41.55
C PHE A 268 -14.15 -19.95 -41.61
N LEU A 269 -15.18 -19.73 -42.43
CA LEU A 269 -16.24 -20.73 -42.69
C LEU A 269 -16.14 -21.27 -44.10
N ALA A 270 -16.38 -22.54 -44.25
CA ALA A 270 -16.38 -23.19 -45.55
C ALA A 270 -17.58 -22.79 -46.43
N ASP A 271 -18.69 -22.39 -45.81
CA ASP A 271 -19.90 -21.93 -46.45
C ASP A 271 -20.75 -21.13 -45.46
N TYR A 272 -21.79 -20.42 -45.93
CA TYR A 272 -22.73 -19.73 -45.05
C TYR A 272 -23.51 -20.69 -44.15
N ALA A 273 -23.76 -20.26 -42.91
CA ALA A 273 -24.46 -21.10 -41.92
C ALA A 273 -25.86 -21.55 -42.34
N ASP A 274 -26.56 -20.68 -43.10
CA ASP A 274 -27.93 -20.96 -43.60
C ASP A 274 -27.96 -21.88 -44.84
N TYR A 275 -26.79 -22.07 -45.47
CA TYR A 275 -26.63 -22.84 -46.67
C TYR A 275 -25.53 -23.93 -46.48
N MET A 276 -25.41 -24.47 -45.28
CA MET A 276 -24.43 -25.56 -45.03
C MET A 276 -24.66 -26.72 -46.01
N MET A 277 -24.15 -26.53 -47.22
CA MET A 277 -24.08 -27.52 -48.25
C MET A 277 -22.65 -28.08 -48.25
N PRO A 278 -22.38 -29.17 -47.53
CA PRO A 278 -21.04 -29.75 -47.49
C PRO A 278 -20.53 -30.20 -48.88
N GLU A 279 -21.42 -30.26 -49.82
CA GLU A 279 -21.11 -30.51 -51.24
C GLU A 279 -20.38 -29.33 -51.93
N ARG A 280 -20.47 -28.08 -51.46
CA ARG A 280 -19.79 -26.94 -52.09
C ARG A 280 -18.31 -26.94 -51.82
N GLY A 281 -17.94 -27.16 -50.55
CA GLY A 281 -16.54 -27.23 -50.22
C GLY A 281 -16.28 -27.38 -48.72
N SER A 282 -15.02 -27.46 -48.39
CA SER A 282 -14.49 -27.57 -47.04
C SER A 282 -13.19 -26.76 -46.91
N LEU A 283 -12.64 -26.69 -45.72
CA LEU A 283 -11.36 -26.05 -45.45
C LEU A 283 -10.32 -27.12 -45.05
N ASN A 284 -9.13 -27.02 -45.59
CA ASN A 284 -7.99 -27.82 -45.11
C ASN A 284 -7.11 -26.97 -44.21
N VAL A 285 -6.92 -27.44 -42.98
CA VAL A 285 -6.06 -26.80 -41.96
C VAL A 285 -5.06 -27.85 -41.47
N GLY A 286 -3.81 -27.71 -41.85
CA GLY A 286 -2.75 -28.63 -41.41
C GLY A 286 -2.97 -30.08 -41.80
N GLY A 287 -3.66 -30.34 -42.94
CA GLY A 287 -4.01 -31.68 -43.42
C GLY A 287 -5.34 -32.23 -42.89
N GLN A 288 -6.07 -31.48 -42.08
CA GLN A 288 -7.40 -31.84 -41.61
C GLN A 288 -8.47 -31.07 -42.35
N THR A 289 -9.56 -31.77 -42.71
CA THR A 289 -10.73 -31.16 -43.34
C THR A 289 -11.70 -30.70 -42.27
N VAL A 290 -12.04 -29.39 -42.29
CA VAL A 290 -12.94 -28.77 -41.35
C VAL A 290 -13.94 -27.85 -42.04
N SER A 291 -15.09 -27.56 -41.41
CA SER A 291 -16.06 -26.59 -41.91
C SER A 291 -15.81 -25.17 -41.37
N GLU A 292 -15.10 -25.09 -40.23
CA GLU A 292 -14.76 -23.84 -39.56
C GLU A 292 -13.31 -23.88 -39.06
N TYR A 293 -12.63 -22.74 -39.18
CA TYR A 293 -11.30 -22.52 -38.56
C TYR A 293 -11.25 -21.17 -37.87
N LYS A 294 -10.89 -21.17 -36.59
CA LYS A 294 -10.86 -19.95 -35.76
C LYS A 294 -9.45 -19.67 -35.24
N VAL A 295 -9.04 -18.43 -35.40
CA VAL A 295 -7.70 -17.96 -35.00
C VAL A 295 -7.85 -16.79 -34.04
N GLN A 296 -7.04 -16.75 -32.97
CA GLN A 296 -6.93 -15.66 -32.06
C GLN A 296 -5.83 -14.70 -32.55
N VAL A 297 -6.13 -13.39 -32.59
CA VAL A 297 -5.25 -12.37 -33.13
C VAL A 297 -5.27 -11.15 -32.19
N PRO A 298 -4.10 -10.64 -31.76
CA PRO A 298 -4.04 -9.42 -30.96
C PRO A 298 -4.66 -8.24 -31.72
N TYR A 299 -5.41 -7.39 -31.02
CA TYR A 299 -6.04 -6.20 -31.59
C TYR A 299 -5.01 -5.32 -32.30
N GLY A 300 -5.32 -4.92 -33.55
CA GLY A 300 -4.46 -4.07 -34.38
C GLY A 300 -3.33 -4.80 -35.10
N SER A 301 -3.07 -6.07 -34.78
CA SER A 301 -2.14 -6.91 -35.50
C SER A 301 -2.75 -7.41 -36.79
N THR A 302 -1.92 -7.84 -37.75
CA THR A 302 -2.37 -8.49 -38.97
C THR A 302 -2.52 -9.98 -38.75
N LEU A 303 -3.38 -10.65 -39.56
CA LEU A 303 -3.57 -12.09 -39.47
C LEU A 303 -2.29 -12.84 -39.82
N GLN A 304 -1.43 -12.31 -40.71
CA GLN A 304 -0.13 -12.88 -41.08
C GLN A 304 0.78 -13.12 -39.88
N ASN A 305 0.68 -12.28 -38.83
CA ASN A 305 1.45 -12.46 -37.58
C ASN A 305 0.94 -13.63 -36.72
N ALA A 306 -0.33 -14.04 -36.88
CA ALA A 306 -0.94 -15.10 -36.10
C ALA A 306 -0.89 -16.49 -36.79
N VAL A 307 -0.91 -16.49 -38.12
CA VAL A 307 -0.92 -17.73 -38.90
C VAL A 307 0.13 -17.69 -40.02
N LYS A 308 0.73 -18.82 -40.33
CA LYS A 308 1.66 -18.95 -41.46
C LYS A 308 0.98 -18.96 -42.82
N SER A 309 -0.25 -19.44 -42.87
CA SER A 309 -1.08 -19.54 -44.08
C SER A 309 -2.55 -19.58 -43.68
N LEU A 310 -3.41 -19.09 -44.56
CA LEU A 310 -4.85 -19.23 -44.44
C LEU A 310 -5.24 -20.71 -44.57
N PRO A 311 -6.45 -21.09 -44.06
CA PRO A 311 -7.01 -22.40 -44.40
C PRO A 311 -7.18 -22.51 -45.91
N THR A 312 -6.82 -23.63 -46.46
CA THR A 312 -6.94 -23.90 -47.92
C THR A 312 -8.37 -24.34 -48.24
N PRO A 313 -9.13 -23.58 -49.02
CA PRO A 313 -10.43 -23.98 -49.48
C PRO A 313 -10.32 -25.21 -50.39
N VAL A 314 -11.10 -26.23 -50.08
CA VAL A 314 -11.15 -27.50 -50.89
C VAL A 314 -12.54 -27.63 -51.47
N PRO A 315 -12.67 -27.58 -52.81
CA PRO A 315 -13.96 -27.75 -53.46
C PRO A 315 -14.63 -29.10 -53.15
N GLY A 316 -15.94 -29.04 -52.92
CA GLY A 316 -16.78 -30.24 -52.79
C GLY A 316 -17.22 -30.77 -54.12
N GLY A 317 -17.71 -32.03 -54.15
CA GLY A 317 -18.14 -32.69 -55.34
C GLY A 317 -16.99 -33.06 -56.30
N GLU A 318 -17.28 -33.74 -57.38
CA GLU A 318 -16.31 -34.04 -58.42
C GLU A 318 -16.20 -32.85 -59.39
N ASN A 319 -15.37 -31.83 -59.03
CA ASN A 319 -15.12 -30.63 -59.85
C ASN A 319 -16.38 -29.79 -60.21
N GLN A 320 -17.33 -29.71 -59.30
CA GLN A 320 -18.55 -28.93 -59.51
C GLN A 320 -18.41 -27.45 -59.04
N TRP A 321 -17.47 -27.24 -58.16
CA TRP A 321 -17.24 -25.95 -57.53
C TRP A 321 -15.77 -25.54 -57.58
N PHE A 322 -15.52 -24.22 -57.52
CA PHE A 322 -14.17 -23.71 -57.34
C PHE A 322 -14.20 -22.52 -56.40
N PHE A 323 -13.16 -22.40 -55.58
CA PHE A 323 -13.01 -21.29 -54.66
C PHE A 323 -12.75 -19.99 -55.43
N LYS A 324 -13.56 -18.95 -55.17
CA LYS A 324 -13.43 -17.62 -55.77
C LYS A 324 -12.61 -16.69 -54.92
N SER A 325 -13.05 -16.47 -53.67
CA SER A 325 -12.55 -15.45 -52.75
C SER A 325 -13.10 -15.69 -51.34
N TRP A 326 -12.60 -14.94 -50.41
CA TRP A 326 -13.18 -14.82 -49.09
C TRP A 326 -14.17 -13.66 -49.06
N ASP A 327 -15.36 -13.89 -48.55
CA ASP A 327 -16.33 -12.88 -48.25
C ASP A 327 -16.26 -12.50 -46.77
N LEU A 328 -16.07 -11.20 -46.45
CA LEU A 328 -16.10 -10.73 -45.10
C LEU A 328 -17.56 -10.51 -44.69
N GLU A 329 -18.07 -11.37 -43.78
CA GLU A 329 -19.38 -11.21 -43.19
C GLU A 329 -19.39 -9.98 -42.31
N ALA A 330 -19.80 -8.85 -42.88
CA ALA A 330 -20.00 -7.60 -42.16
C ALA A 330 -21.49 -7.33 -42.02
N ASP A 331 -21.91 -6.82 -40.88
CA ASP A 331 -23.29 -6.44 -40.55
C ASP A 331 -23.97 -5.65 -41.68
N GLY A 332 -24.61 -6.33 -42.62
CA GLY A 332 -25.55 -5.75 -43.55
C GLY A 332 -24.99 -4.80 -44.62
N SER A 333 -23.71 -4.84 -44.91
CA SER A 333 -23.10 -4.08 -45.99
C SER A 333 -22.71 -4.96 -47.16
N GLU A 334 -22.52 -4.34 -48.33
CA GLU A 334 -22.15 -4.97 -49.58
C GLU A 334 -21.05 -6.04 -49.41
N ASP A 335 -21.19 -7.16 -50.08
CA ASP A 335 -20.22 -8.30 -50.09
C ASP A 335 -18.81 -7.77 -50.37
N LEU A 336 -17.94 -7.85 -49.36
CA LEU A 336 -16.54 -7.47 -49.48
C LEU A 336 -15.68 -8.74 -49.75
N PHE A 337 -15.26 -8.90 -50.99
CA PHE A 337 -14.47 -10.04 -51.43
C PHE A 337 -12.98 -9.77 -51.34
N TYR A 338 -12.27 -10.65 -50.66
CA TYR A 338 -10.84 -10.53 -50.43
C TYR A 338 -10.06 -11.70 -51.01
N THR A 339 -8.89 -11.41 -51.55
CA THR A 339 -7.89 -12.44 -51.89
C THR A 339 -7.11 -12.86 -50.65
N ASP A 340 -6.41 -14.00 -50.70
CA ASP A 340 -5.59 -14.44 -49.58
C ASP A 340 -4.57 -13.38 -49.09
N PRO A 341 -3.83 -12.66 -49.94
CA PRO A 341 -2.93 -11.59 -49.50
C PRO A 341 -3.64 -10.46 -48.75
N ASP A 342 -4.82 -10.05 -49.27
CA ASP A 342 -5.60 -8.94 -48.65
C ASP A 342 -6.07 -9.32 -47.26
N VAL A 343 -6.51 -10.56 -47.05
CA VAL A 343 -6.94 -11.10 -45.75
C VAL A 343 -5.76 -11.16 -44.78
N LEU A 344 -4.58 -11.63 -45.22
CA LEU A 344 -3.41 -11.76 -44.38
C LEU A 344 -2.89 -10.39 -43.89
N ASP A 345 -2.95 -9.39 -44.72
CA ASP A 345 -2.43 -8.03 -44.42
C ASP A 345 -3.45 -7.16 -43.67
N MET A 346 -4.70 -7.61 -43.55
CA MET A 346 -5.76 -6.84 -42.89
C MET A 346 -5.49 -6.68 -41.40
N PRO A 347 -5.49 -5.43 -40.87
CA PRO A 347 -5.36 -5.21 -39.42
C PRO A 347 -6.66 -5.59 -38.71
N VAL A 348 -6.57 -6.53 -37.77
CA VAL A 348 -7.70 -7.07 -37.02
C VAL A 348 -8.04 -6.17 -35.84
N ARG A 349 -9.16 -5.44 -35.91
CA ARG A 349 -9.63 -4.50 -34.88
C ARG A 349 -10.97 -4.86 -34.23
N SER A 350 -11.52 -6.00 -34.62
CA SER A 350 -12.74 -6.61 -34.09
C SER A 350 -12.74 -8.09 -34.45
N ASN A 351 -13.68 -8.85 -33.93
CA ASN A 351 -13.91 -10.19 -34.45
C ASN A 351 -14.36 -10.10 -35.91
N LEU A 352 -13.78 -10.94 -36.77
CA LEU A 352 -14.06 -11.02 -38.20
C LEU A 352 -14.48 -12.43 -38.56
N THR A 353 -15.40 -12.56 -39.52
CA THR A 353 -15.79 -13.85 -40.10
C THR A 353 -15.63 -13.75 -41.61
N PHE A 354 -14.83 -14.64 -42.17
CA PHE A 354 -14.66 -14.82 -43.59
C PHE A 354 -15.35 -16.08 -44.04
N VAL A 355 -16.17 -16.01 -45.09
CA VAL A 355 -16.86 -17.13 -45.67
C VAL A 355 -16.29 -17.41 -47.06
N ALA A 356 -15.97 -18.68 -47.33
CA ALA A 356 -15.50 -19.07 -48.64
C ALA A 356 -16.62 -18.95 -49.69
N GLN A 357 -16.32 -18.24 -50.77
CA GLN A 357 -17.21 -18.06 -51.91
C GLN A 357 -16.92 -19.11 -52.97
N TRP A 358 -17.96 -19.87 -53.35
CA TRP A 358 -17.85 -20.96 -54.29
C TRP A 358 -18.60 -20.61 -55.56
N TRP A 359 -17.88 -20.71 -56.68
CA TRP A 359 -18.52 -20.58 -57.98
C TRP A 359 -18.75 -21.95 -58.60
N PRO A 360 -19.95 -22.19 -59.13
CA PRO A 360 -20.23 -23.42 -59.90
C PRO A 360 -19.39 -23.46 -61.19
N ILE A 361 -19.11 -24.64 -61.63
CA ILE A 361 -18.34 -24.91 -62.83
C ILE A 361 -19.15 -25.75 -63.77
N VAL A 362 -19.17 -25.39 -65.05
CA VAL A 362 -19.66 -26.27 -66.14
C VAL A 362 -18.54 -27.14 -66.61
N THR A 363 -18.77 -28.43 -66.62
CA THR A 363 -17.83 -29.40 -67.13
C THR A 363 -18.14 -29.66 -68.62
N PHE A 364 -17.15 -29.45 -69.45
CA PHE A 364 -17.20 -29.78 -70.85
C PHE A 364 -16.52 -31.16 -71.08
N ASP A 365 -17.27 -32.17 -71.44
CA ASP A 365 -16.78 -33.49 -71.85
C ASP A 365 -16.63 -33.57 -73.35
N ALA A 366 -15.46 -33.80 -73.85
CA ALA A 366 -15.17 -33.91 -75.25
C ALA A 366 -15.83 -35.15 -75.96
N ASN A 367 -16.49 -35.99 -75.21
CA ASN A 367 -17.24 -37.17 -75.63
C ASN A 367 -16.44 -37.99 -76.65
N GLY A 368 -15.27 -38.42 -76.29
CA GLY A 368 -14.35 -39.21 -77.14
C GLY A 368 -13.47 -38.37 -78.06
N GLY A 369 -13.57 -37.01 -78.02
CA GLY A 369 -12.59 -36.09 -78.51
C GLY A 369 -11.56 -35.75 -77.43
N ALA A 370 -10.67 -34.81 -77.71
CA ALA A 370 -9.69 -34.31 -76.75
C ALA A 370 -9.20 -32.87 -77.10
N TRP A 371 -8.72 -32.15 -76.12
CA TRP A 371 -7.92 -30.94 -76.30
C TRP A 371 -6.46 -31.33 -76.19
N SER A 372 -5.62 -30.61 -76.91
CA SER A 372 -4.18 -30.74 -76.83
C SER A 372 -3.58 -29.42 -76.45
N SER A 373 -2.95 -29.32 -75.27
CA SER A 373 -2.17 -28.22 -74.82
C SER A 373 -0.72 -28.68 -74.53
N GLY A 374 0.16 -28.51 -75.50
CA GLY A 374 1.52 -29.01 -75.41
C GLY A 374 1.57 -30.54 -75.41
N GLU A 375 2.13 -31.15 -74.39
CA GLU A 375 2.25 -32.62 -74.25
C GLU A 375 1.03 -33.22 -73.50
N THR A 376 0.07 -32.41 -73.01
CA THR A 376 -1.08 -32.90 -72.23
C THR A 376 -2.32 -33.10 -73.12
N ILE A 377 -2.95 -34.27 -73.03
CA ILE A 377 -4.25 -34.61 -73.69
C ILE A 377 -5.32 -34.50 -72.58
N GLU A 378 -6.25 -33.57 -72.73
CA GLU A 378 -7.38 -33.38 -71.82
C GLU A 378 -8.66 -33.87 -72.50
N THR A 379 -9.51 -34.64 -71.82
CA THR A 379 -10.83 -35.10 -72.31
C THR A 379 -11.97 -34.29 -71.67
N MET A 380 -11.67 -33.51 -70.61
CA MET A 380 -12.64 -32.69 -69.92
C MET A 380 -12.03 -31.29 -69.66
N GLN A 381 -12.81 -30.26 -69.77
CA GLN A 381 -12.46 -28.89 -69.37
C GLN A 381 -13.49 -28.36 -68.39
N TYR A 382 -13.04 -27.52 -67.46
CA TYR A 382 -13.87 -26.92 -66.42
C TYR A 382 -13.89 -25.42 -66.62
N VAL A 383 -15.07 -24.82 -66.78
CA VAL A 383 -15.23 -23.39 -67.03
C VAL A 383 -16.18 -22.79 -65.99
N LYS A 384 -15.75 -21.71 -65.39
CA LYS A 384 -16.51 -21.04 -64.34
C LYS A 384 -17.75 -20.37 -64.88
N ILE A 385 -18.86 -20.46 -64.14
CA ILE A 385 -20.05 -19.65 -64.38
C ILE A 385 -19.84 -18.26 -63.87
N GLN A 386 -20.10 -17.23 -64.67
CA GLN A 386 -20.09 -15.82 -64.22
C GLN A 386 -21.33 -15.55 -63.37
N THR A 387 -21.13 -15.21 -62.11
CA THR A 387 -22.22 -15.08 -61.12
C THR A 387 -23.21 -13.98 -61.42
N ASP A 388 -22.77 -12.90 -62.01
CA ASP A 388 -23.58 -11.70 -62.37
C ASP A 388 -24.46 -11.92 -63.61
N THR A 389 -23.98 -12.67 -64.59
CA THR A 389 -24.66 -12.96 -65.83
C THR A 389 -25.22 -14.37 -65.91
N LYS A 390 -24.82 -15.26 -64.99
CA LYS A 390 -25.07 -16.70 -65.04
C LYS A 390 -24.63 -17.32 -66.36
N LYS A 391 -23.65 -16.74 -67.02
CA LYS A 391 -23.11 -17.17 -68.33
C LYS A 391 -21.79 -17.90 -68.12
N VAL A 392 -21.49 -18.75 -69.06
CA VAL A 392 -20.21 -19.46 -69.15
C VAL A 392 -19.61 -19.22 -70.52
N ALA A 393 -18.30 -19.09 -70.57
CA ALA A 393 -17.61 -19.07 -71.85
C ALA A 393 -17.55 -20.48 -72.41
N ALA A 394 -17.88 -20.67 -73.71
CA ALA A 394 -17.71 -21.96 -74.33
C ALA A 394 -16.26 -22.46 -74.25
N ALA A 395 -16.06 -23.72 -73.89
CA ALA A 395 -14.76 -24.33 -74.01
C ALA A 395 -14.28 -24.31 -75.47
N SER A 396 -12.97 -24.29 -75.64
CA SER A 396 -12.41 -24.38 -77.01
C SER A 396 -12.85 -25.71 -77.70
N THR A 397 -12.90 -25.67 -79.00
CA THR A 397 -13.34 -26.81 -79.80
C THR A 397 -12.40 -28.01 -79.58
N PRO A 398 -12.87 -29.15 -79.10
CA PRO A 398 -12.07 -30.39 -79.04
C PRO A 398 -11.85 -31.01 -80.43
N VAL A 399 -10.86 -31.85 -80.53
CA VAL A 399 -10.53 -32.59 -81.77
C VAL A 399 -10.74 -34.05 -81.58
N ARG A 400 -11.44 -34.68 -82.62
CA ARG A 400 -11.60 -36.14 -82.68
C ARG A 400 -11.28 -36.53 -84.10
N ASN A 401 -10.30 -37.42 -84.23
CA ASN A 401 -9.86 -37.92 -85.54
C ASN A 401 -10.98 -38.58 -86.32
N GLY A 402 -11.21 -38.10 -87.56
CA GLY A 402 -12.27 -38.66 -88.43
C GLY A 402 -13.69 -38.15 -88.16
N TYR A 403 -13.87 -37.13 -87.26
CA TYR A 403 -15.14 -36.50 -86.89
C TYR A 403 -15.07 -35.00 -87.00
N THR A 404 -16.25 -34.36 -87.24
CA THR A 404 -16.47 -32.95 -87.26
C THR A 404 -17.16 -32.58 -85.94
N PHE A 405 -16.65 -31.57 -85.17
CA PHE A 405 -17.31 -31.05 -83.97
C PHE A 405 -18.54 -30.28 -84.41
N LEU A 406 -19.71 -30.61 -83.85
CA LEU A 406 -20.98 -29.96 -84.19
C LEU A 406 -21.40 -28.89 -83.20
N GLY A 407 -20.86 -28.87 -81.99
CA GLY A 407 -21.23 -27.94 -80.90
C GLY A 407 -21.30 -28.73 -79.57
N TRP A 408 -21.63 -27.92 -78.53
CA TRP A 408 -21.85 -28.41 -77.17
C TRP A 408 -23.34 -28.76 -76.98
N TYR A 409 -23.65 -29.83 -76.32
CA TYR A 409 -24.99 -30.32 -76.07
C TYR A 409 -25.17 -30.54 -74.54
N ASN A 410 -26.37 -30.41 -73.99
CA ASN A 410 -26.69 -30.67 -72.60
C ASN A 410 -26.79 -32.18 -72.25
N ASP A 411 -26.85 -33.02 -73.24
CA ASP A 411 -26.82 -34.49 -73.08
C ASP A 411 -26.00 -35.14 -74.23
N LYS A 412 -25.25 -36.24 -73.90
CA LYS A 412 -24.33 -36.82 -74.83
C LYS A 412 -25.00 -37.64 -75.96
N ASP A 413 -26.25 -38.08 -75.78
CA ASP A 413 -26.90 -38.98 -76.68
C ASP A 413 -28.08 -38.37 -77.44
N ALA A 414 -28.82 -37.43 -76.86
CA ALA A 414 -30.02 -36.79 -77.42
C ALA A 414 -30.29 -35.38 -76.97
N GLY A 415 -29.29 -34.63 -76.51
CA GLY A 415 -29.40 -33.26 -75.93
C GLY A 415 -29.67 -32.22 -77.00
N GLU A 416 -30.01 -31.05 -76.52
CA GLU A 416 -30.10 -29.81 -77.32
C GLU A 416 -28.77 -29.07 -77.40
N ILE A 417 -28.47 -28.45 -78.52
CA ILE A 417 -27.27 -27.62 -78.69
C ILE A 417 -27.32 -26.40 -77.78
N ILE A 418 -26.25 -26.16 -77.03
CA ILE A 418 -26.12 -25.03 -76.14
C ILE A 418 -25.74 -23.74 -76.92
N ASP A 419 -26.55 -22.70 -76.88
CA ASP A 419 -26.16 -21.35 -77.29
C ASP A 419 -25.67 -20.53 -76.09
N PHE A 420 -24.38 -20.42 -75.91
CA PHE A 420 -23.74 -19.71 -74.81
C PHE A 420 -24.06 -18.20 -74.78
N ASN A 421 -24.64 -17.64 -75.83
CA ASN A 421 -25.10 -16.24 -75.86
C ASN A 421 -26.42 -16.04 -75.14
N THR A 422 -27.29 -17.05 -75.18
CA THR A 422 -28.65 -16.97 -74.63
C THR A 422 -28.84 -17.84 -73.39
N GLU A 423 -28.10 -18.98 -73.28
CA GLU A 423 -28.22 -19.94 -72.20
C GLU A 423 -27.66 -19.33 -70.89
N THR A 424 -28.34 -19.65 -69.80
CA THR A 424 -27.88 -19.32 -68.41
C THR A 424 -27.71 -20.62 -67.64
N PHE A 425 -26.71 -20.68 -66.80
CA PHE A 425 -26.31 -21.83 -66.00
C PHE A 425 -26.50 -21.48 -64.50
N ASP A 426 -27.25 -22.28 -63.77
CA ASP A 426 -27.52 -22.14 -62.33
C ASP A 426 -26.65 -23.09 -61.51
#